data_c5dcfb2158abc5f3c1414a3a43b3c372
#
_entry.id   c5dcfb2158abc5f3c1414a3a43b3c372
#
_cell.length_a   1.000
_cell.length_b   1.000
_cell.length_c   1.000
_cell.angle_alpha   90.00
_cell.angle_beta   90.00
_cell.angle_gamma   90.00
#
_symmetry.space_group_name_H-M   'P 1'
#
loop_
_entity.id
_entity.type
_entity.pdbx_description
1 polymer ?
#
loop_
_entity_poly.entity_id
_entity_poly.type
_entity_poly.pdbx_seq_one_letter_code
_entity_poly.pdbx_strand_id
1 'polypeptide(L)'
;MERQAFFFQGDSLLLPVNTPDSQIDSGLLFELSKKFNNPDIFEIPELDGSPNLITAVSVPMTDVLPEDWKTIPVRSIISMFSVSGHSANRIIRACHIAQWRRDSRFCGTCGAKNDDVPMQAQKICPECGRMEFPRICPAVITLITDNENRILLAHNKRFKAGVYSHISGFNEAGETLEETVVREIREEVNIEVKDIVYIKSQPWPFPSSLMIGFKAHYSSGTINPDGEEIEDAKWFTKDNLPTLPAEGSLSRYLINNWINQII
;
A
#
# COMPACT_ATOMS: atom_id res chain seq x y z
N MET A 1 -23.37 10.26 19.68
CA MET A 1 -21.93 10.47 19.43
C MET A 1 -21.82 11.35 18.19
N GLU A 2 -20.91 12.32 18.20
CA GLU A 2 -20.66 13.14 17.01
C GLU A 2 -20.03 12.27 15.92
N ARG A 3 -20.50 12.45 14.69
CA ARG A 3 -20.02 11.70 13.53
C ARG A 3 -18.57 12.07 13.20
N GLN A 4 -17.72 11.07 13.06
CA GLN A 4 -16.29 11.23 12.72
C GLN A 4 -16.06 10.87 11.26
N ALA A 5 -15.06 11.51 10.63
CA ALA A 5 -14.69 11.27 9.24
C ALA A 5 -13.18 11.39 9.01
N PHE A 6 -12.67 10.65 8.04
CA PHE A 6 -11.33 10.85 7.50
C PHE A 6 -11.38 11.75 6.26
N PHE A 7 -10.52 12.73 6.23
CA PHE A 7 -10.44 13.70 5.13
C PHE A 7 -9.22 13.43 4.27
N PHE A 8 -9.40 13.39 2.95
CA PHE A 8 -8.30 13.11 2.02
C PHE A 8 -8.24 14.12 0.89
N GLN A 9 -7.02 14.45 0.44
CA GLN A 9 -6.74 15.07 -0.84
C GLN A 9 -5.66 14.25 -1.55
N GLY A 10 -6.03 13.62 -2.66
CA GLY A 10 -5.16 12.64 -3.32
C GLY A 10 -4.90 11.41 -2.44
N ASP A 11 -3.63 11.15 -2.16
CA ASP A 11 -3.12 10.06 -1.32
C ASP A 11 -2.74 10.52 0.09
N SER A 12 -3.12 11.74 0.45
CA SER A 12 -2.76 12.35 1.72
C SER A 12 -3.98 12.53 2.62
N LEU A 13 -3.81 12.23 3.91
CA LEU A 13 -4.76 12.56 4.97
C LEU A 13 -4.65 14.05 5.30
N LEU A 14 -5.80 14.70 5.46
CA LEU A 14 -5.92 16.10 5.83
C LEU A 14 -6.25 16.21 7.32
N LEU A 15 -5.51 17.04 8.03
CA LEU A 15 -5.69 17.28 9.47
C LEU A 15 -5.45 18.75 9.81
N PRO A 16 -6.17 19.31 10.81
CA PRO A 16 -5.74 20.55 11.44
C PRO A 16 -4.30 20.44 11.97
N VAL A 17 -3.52 21.51 11.87
CA VAL A 17 -2.10 21.53 12.24
C VAL A 17 -1.86 21.01 13.66
N ASN A 18 -2.77 21.36 14.59
CA ASN A 18 -2.67 21.00 15.99
C ASN A 18 -3.28 19.63 16.37
N THR A 19 -3.67 18.79 15.38
CA THR A 19 -4.20 17.46 15.67
C THR A 19 -3.08 16.58 16.25
N PRO A 20 -3.26 16.04 17.49
CA PRO A 20 -2.30 15.10 18.08
C PRO A 20 -2.24 13.78 17.31
N ASP A 21 -1.09 13.13 17.26
CA ASP A 21 -0.92 11.85 16.58
C ASP A 21 -1.84 10.76 17.15
N SER A 22 -2.12 10.80 18.46
CA SER A 22 -3.05 9.87 19.12
C SER A 22 -4.52 10.00 18.71
N GLN A 23 -4.88 11.03 17.94
CA GLN A 23 -6.25 11.27 17.45
C GLN A 23 -6.41 10.98 15.96
N ILE A 24 -5.33 10.67 15.25
CA ILE A 24 -5.35 10.48 13.79
C ILE A 24 -6.29 9.32 13.40
N ASP A 25 -6.28 8.23 14.14
CA ASP A 25 -7.10 7.03 13.88
C ASP A 25 -8.58 7.17 14.28
N SER A 26 -8.90 8.16 15.09
CA SER A 26 -10.28 8.46 15.47
C SER A 26 -11.04 9.26 14.40
N GLY A 27 -10.33 9.87 13.44
CA GLY A 27 -10.89 10.80 12.48
C GLY A 27 -11.21 12.18 13.10
N LEU A 28 -11.79 13.05 12.28
CA LEU A 28 -12.18 14.40 12.65
C LEU A 28 -13.70 14.55 12.69
N LEU A 29 -14.19 15.60 13.33
CA LEU A 29 -15.62 15.92 13.30
C LEU A 29 -16.10 16.11 11.84
N PHE A 30 -17.17 15.41 11.48
CA PHE A 30 -17.73 15.43 10.13
C PHE A 30 -18.15 16.85 9.68
N GLU A 31 -18.58 17.69 10.61
CA GLU A 31 -18.97 19.09 10.35
C GLU A 31 -17.87 19.91 9.67
N LEU A 32 -16.60 19.51 9.84
CA LEU A 32 -15.46 20.15 9.17
C LEU A 32 -15.49 19.99 7.64
N SER A 33 -16.28 19.06 7.11
CA SER A 33 -16.48 18.90 5.67
C SER A 33 -17.04 20.16 4.99
N LYS A 34 -17.75 20.99 5.74
CA LYS A 34 -18.31 22.28 5.26
C LYS A 34 -17.23 23.32 4.92
N LYS A 35 -15.99 23.10 5.32
CA LYS A 35 -14.84 23.97 4.95
C LYS A 35 -14.39 23.79 3.51
N PHE A 36 -14.84 22.73 2.81
CA PHE A 36 -14.37 22.37 1.48
C PHE A 36 -15.48 22.52 0.43
N ASN A 37 -15.07 22.80 -0.83
CA ASN A 37 -15.99 22.98 -1.93
C ASN A 37 -16.38 21.63 -2.54
N ASN A 38 -17.66 21.26 -2.45
CA ASN A 38 -18.21 20.07 -3.11
C ASN A 38 -17.37 18.79 -2.95
N PRO A 39 -16.98 18.39 -1.71
CA PRO A 39 -16.22 17.17 -1.48
C PRO A 39 -17.07 15.93 -1.79
N ASP A 40 -16.44 14.85 -2.24
CA ASP A 40 -17.10 13.54 -2.34
C ASP A 40 -17.16 12.91 -0.96
N ILE A 41 -18.36 12.75 -0.41
CA ILE A 41 -18.61 12.18 0.92
C ILE A 41 -19.21 10.80 0.74
N PHE A 42 -18.64 9.81 1.41
CA PHE A 42 -19.11 8.43 1.31
C PHE A 42 -18.92 7.67 2.62
N GLU A 43 -19.69 6.59 2.76
CA GLU A 43 -19.63 5.67 3.90
C GLU A 43 -19.38 4.25 3.40
N ILE A 44 -18.54 3.55 4.10
CA ILE A 44 -18.24 2.14 3.86
C ILE A 44 -18.26 1.35 5.16
N PRO A 45 -18.73 0.08 5.14
CA PRO A 45 -18.71 -0.77 6.32
C PRO A 45 -17.28 -1.00 6.83
N GLU A 46 -17.13 -1.10 8.14
CA GLU A 46 -15.91 -1.64 8.76
C GLU A 46 -15.69 -3.11 8.35
N LEU A 47 -14.45 -3.58 8.44
CA LEU A 47 -14.11 -4.98 8.11
C LEU A 47 -14.09 -5.90 9.35
N ASP A 48 -14.37 -5.36 10.53
CA ASP A 48 -14.37 -6.09 11.80
C ASP A 48 -15.69 -6.83 12.10
N GLY A 49 -16.65 -6.77 11.16
CA GLY A 49 -17.98 -7.36 11.31
C GLY A 49 -18.93 -6.55 12.17
N SER A 50 -18.51 -5.39 12.67
CA SER A 50 -19.37 -4.47 13.39
C SER A 50 -20.36 -3.74 12.45
N PRO A 51 -21.47 -3.19 12.97
CA PRO A 51 -22.38 -2.37 12.19
C PRO A 51 -21.82 -0.95 11.91
N ASN A 52 -20.60 -0.67 12.34
CA ASN A 52 -19.99 0.65 12.21
C ASN A 52 -19.61 0.96 10.77
N LEU A 53 -19.56 2.26 10.47
CA LEU A 53 -19.19 2.79 9.19
C LEU A 53 -17.96 3.68 9.30
N ILE A 54 -17.10 3.58 8.31
CA ILE A 54 -16.07 4.58 8.06
C ILE A 54 -16.67 5.65 7.18
N THR A 55 -16.76 6.88 7.68
CA THR A 55 -17.07 8.04 6.84
C THR A 55 -15.78 8.62 6.28
N ALA A 56 -15.76 8.89 4.99
CA ALA A 56 -14.64 9.54 4.32
C ALA A 56 -15.10 10.75 3.51
N VAL A 57 -14.24 11.76 3.46
CA VAL A 57 -14.42 13.02 2.75
C VAL A 57 -13.25 13.20 1.79
N SER A 58 -13.49 13.05 0.50
CA SER A 58 -12.48 13.28 -0.53
C SER A 58 -12.59 14.70 -1.04
N VAL A 59 -11.59 15.51 -0.71
CA VAL A 59 -11.49 16.92 -1.10
C VAL A 59 -10.92 17.02 -2.50
N PRO A 60 -11.50 17.87 -3.40
CA PRO A 60 -10.96 18.07 -4.74
C PRO A 60 -9.50 18.53 -4.72
N MET A 61 -8.71 18.04 -5.68
CA MET A 61 -7.29 18.46 -5.82
C MET A 61 -7.12 19.96 -6.14
N THR A 62 -8.18 20.59 -6.65
CA THR A 62 -8.21 22.03 -6.96
C THR A 62 -8.49 22.91 -5.76
N ASP A 63 -8.94 22.33 -4.64
CA ASP A 63 -9.23 23.11 -3.45
C ASP A 63 -7.94 23.50 -2.73
N VAL A 64 -7.86 24.78 -2.38
CA VAL A 64 -6.81 25.30 -1.50
C VAL A 64 -7.16 24.95 -0.07
N LEU A 65 -6.24 24.32 0.63
CA LEU A 65 -6.45 23.96 2.03
C LEU A 65 -6.44 25.21 2.92
N PRO A 66 -7.25 25.24 3.99
CA PRO A 66 -7.15 26.28 5.00
C PRO A 66 -5.75 26.31 5.62
N GLU A 67 -5.26 27.50 5.99
CA GLU A 67 -3.91 27.70 6.55
C GLU A 67 -3.66 26.89 7.84
N ASP A 68 -4.73 26.60 8.58
CA ASP A 68 -4.70 25.80 9.80
C ASP A 68 -4.73 24.28 9.55
N TRP A 69 -4.60 23.83 8.29
CA TRP A 69 -4.57 22.41 7.91
C TRP A 69 -3.22 21.98 7.37
N LYS A 70 -2.89 20.72 7.60
CA LYS A 70 -1.69 20.03 7.07
C LYS A 70 -2.07 18.77 6.30
N THR A 71 -1.20 18.33 5.41
CA THR A 71 -1.27 17.06 4.70
C THR A 71 -0.28 16.07 5.30
N ILE A 72 -0.71 14.83 5.50
CA ILE A 72 0.18 13.71 5.85
C ILE A 72 0.00 12.63 4.79
N PRO A 73 1.05 12.27 4.01
CA PRO A 73 0.97 11.15 3.09
C PRO A 73 0.54 9.88 3.84
N VAL A 74 -0.49 9.18 3.35
CA VAL A 74 -1.02 7.97 4.02
C VAL A 74 0.07 6.90 4.15
N ARG A 75 1.04 6.87 3.23
CA ARG A 75 2.22 6.00 3.34
C ARG A 75 3.00 6.22 4.65
N SER A 76 3.13 7.46 5.12
CA SER A 76 3.83 7.78 6.38
C SER A 76 3.05 7.32 7.60
N ILE A 77 1.71 7.30 7.53
CA ILE A 77 0.84 6.84 8.61
C ILE A 77 1.09 5.37 8.94
N ILE A 78 1.38 4.54 7.96
CA ILE A 78 1.70 3.12 8.16
C ILE A 78 2.88 2.97 9.13
N SER A 79 3.93 3.76 8.96
CA SER A 79 5.10 3.73 9.85
C SER A 79 4.76 4.24 11.26
N MET A 80 4.00 5.32 11.36
CA MET A 80 3.60 5.91 12.65
C MET A 80 2.81 4.91 13.50
N PHE A 81 1.80 4.26 12.92
CA PHE A 81 0.95 3.33 13.63
C PHE A 81 1.63 2.00 13.95
N SER A 82 2.54 1.53 13.10
CA SER A 82 3.33 0.32 13.38
C SER A 82 4.21 0.47 14.61
N VAL A 83 4.81 1.65 14.80
CA VAL A 83 5.64 1.94 15.98
C VAL A 83 4.78 2.09 17.26
N SER A 84 3.59 2.67 17.13
CA SER A 84 2.69 2.90 18.28
C SER A 84 1.81 1.70 18.63
N GLY A 85 1.81 0.63 17.83
CA GLY A 85 0.96 -0.56 18.02
C GLY A 85 -0.50 -0.37 17.60
N HIS A 86 -0.85 0.76 16.95
CA HIS A 86 -2.18 1.02 16.42
C HIS A 86 -2.34 0.48 15.00
N SER A 87 -3.60 0.32 14.56
CA SER A 87 -3.91 -0.13 13.21
C SER A 87 -4.23 1.04 12.28
N ALA A 88 -3.48 1.16 11.20
CA ALA A 88 -3.76 2.12 10.13
C ALA A 88 -4.86 1.65 9.15
N ASN A 89 -5.41 0.45 9.33
CA ASN A 89 -6.26 -0.21 8.33
C ASN A 89 -7.49 0.60 7.93
N ARG A 90 -8.12 1.30 8.88
CA ARG A 90 -9.29 2.16 8.59
C ARG A 90 -8.93 3.30 7.64
N ILE A 91 -7.83 3.99 7.91
CA ILE A 91 -7.33 5.11 7.10
C ILE A 91 -6.90 4.60 5.72
N ILE A 92 -6.15 3.49 5.66
CA ILE A 92 -5.71 2.84 4.43
C ILE A 92 -6.92 2.47 3.55
N ARG A 93 -7.94 1.84 4.15
CA ARG A 93 -9.17 1.46 3.45
C ARG A 93 -9.91 2.68 2.92
N ALA A 94 -10.12 3.69 3.76
CA ALA A 94 -10.82 4.91 3.38
C ALA A 94 -10.08 5.66 2.26
N CYS A 95 -8.76 5.78 2.34
CA CYS A 95 -7.92 6.37 1.30
C CYS A 95 -8.02 5.62 -0.03
N HIS A 96 -7.90 4.29 0.00
CA HIS A 96 -7.99 3.45 -1.20
C HIS A 96 -9.36 3.58 -1.89
N ILE A 97 -10.44 3.55 -1.12
CA ILE A 97 -11.80 3.75 -1.65
C ILE A 97 -11.98 5.17 -2.21
N ALA A 98 -11.46 6.20 -1.52
CA ALA A 98 -11.49 7.58 -2.03
C ALA A 98 -10.79 7.73 -3.39
N GLN A 99 -9.61 7.13 -3.54
CA GLN A 99 -8.87 7.12 -4.81
C GLN A 99 -9.68 6.41 -5.90
N TRP A 100 -10.15 5.18 -5.62
CA TRP A 100 -10.94 4.42 -6.57
C TRP A 100 -12.23 5.16 -6.98
N ARG A 101 -12.95 5.78 -6.06
CA ARG A 101 -14.17 6.55 -6.37
C ARG A 101 -13.88 7.69 -7.32
N ARG A 102 -12.76 8.39 -7.14
CA ARG A 102 -12.31 9.45 -8.04
C ARG A 102 -11.99 8.93 -9.45
N ASP A 103 -11.30 7.78 -9.52
CA ASP A 103 -10.80 7.23 -10.78
C ASP A 103 -11.89 6.47 -11.56
N SER A 104 -12.95 6.00 -10.88
CA SER A 104 -14.05 5.22 -11.45
C SER A 104 -15.36 6.03 -11.64
N ARG A 105 -15.27 7.34 -11.83
CA ARG A 105 -16.47 8.19 -12.04
C ARG A 105 -17.20 7.85 -13.31
N PHE A 106 -16.51 7.41 -14.33
CA PHE A 106 -17.06 7.08 -15.64
C PHE A 106 -16.83 5.62 -16.00
N CYS A 107 -17.78 5.02 -16.69
CA CYS A 107 -17.71 3.64 -17.15
C CYS A 107 -16.60 3.48 -18.19
N GLY A 108 -15.66 2.55 -17.95
CA GLY A 108 -14.58 2.24 -18.88
C GLY A 108 -15.04 1.55 -20.18
N THR A 109 -16.33 1.17 -20.29
CA THR A 109 -16.88 0.52 -21.49
C THR A 109 -17.62 1.51 -22.38
N CYS A 110 -18.54 2.33 -21.83
CA CYS A 110 -19.42 3.20 -22.62
C CYS A 110 -19.24 4.69 -22.31
N GLY A 111 -18.41 5.06 -21.35
CA GLY A 111 -18.15 6.46 -20.99
C GLY A 111 -19.23 7.12 -20.15
N ALA A 112 -20.37 6.47 -19.88
CA ALA A 112 -21.42 7.03 -19.04
C ALA A 112 -20.96 7.20 -17.60
N LYS A 113 -21.57 8.13 -16.86
CA LYS A 113 -21.26 8.31 -15.43
C LYS A 113 -21.78 7.11 -14.64
N ASN A 114 -20.93 6.55 -13.79
CA ASN A 114 -21.30 5.45 -12.91
C ASN A 114 -22.10 5.96 -11.70
N ASP A 115 -23.07 5.14 -11.27
CA ASP A 115 -23.81 5.33 -10.04
C ASP A 115 -23.17 4.56 -8.88
N ASP A 116 -23.22 5.13 -7.69
CA ASP A 116 -22.77 4.48 -6.47
C ASP A 116 -23.81 3.47 -5.97
N VAL A 117 -23.37 2.30 -5.52
CA VAL A 117 -24.21 1.36 -4.80
C VAL A 117 -24.10 1.68 -3.30
N PRO A 118 -25.20 2.08 -2.65
CA PRO A 118 -25.18 2.46 -1.23
C PRO A 118 -24.57 1.37 -0.34
N MET A 119 -23.75 1.78 0.62
CA MET A 119 -23.14 0.89 1.61
C MET A 119 -22.20 -0.19 1.02
N GLN A 120 -21.78 -0.04 -0.22
CA GLN A 120 -20.87 -0.97 -0.88
C GLN A 120 -19.72 -0.22 -1.55
N ALA A 121 -18.55 -0.86 -1.58
CA ALA A 121 -17.45 -0.42 -2.43
C ALA A 121 -17.67 -0.95 -3.86
N GLN A 122 -18.74 -0.47 -4.50
CA GLN A 122 -19.17 -0.87 -5.83
C GLN A 122 -19.82 0.31 -6.54
N LYS A 123 -19.65 0.38 -7.84
CA LYS A 123 -20.43 1.24 -8.75
C LYS A 123 -21.08 0.41 -9.84
N ILE A 124 -22.15 0.95 -10.42
CA ILE A 124 -22.84 0.34 -11.55
C ILE A 124 -23.04 1.39 -12.64
N CYS A 125 -22.81 1.01 -13.88
CA CYS A 125 -23.13 1.85 -15.02
C CYS A 125 -24.63 1.75 -15.33
N PRO A 126 -25.40 2.85 -15.29
CA PRO A 126 -26.82 2.83 -15.60
C PRO A 126 -27.13 2.51 -17.07
N GLU A 127 -26.19 2.76 -18.00
CA GLU A 127 -26.40 2.55 -19.42
C GLU A 127 -26.08 1.13 -19.88
N CYS A 128 -24.98 0.51 -19.41
CA CYS A 128 -24.55 -0.81 -19.89
C CYS A 128 -24.52 -1.90 -18.81
N GLY A 129 -24.87 -1.58 -17.58
CA GLY A 129 -24.92 -2.52 -16.47
C GLY A 129 -23.56 -2.99 -15.95
N ARG A 130 -22.42 -2.45 -16.46
CA ARG A 130 -21.09 -2.82 -15.97
C ARG A 130 -20.96 -2.47 -14.50
N MET A 131 -20.50 -3.45 -13.73
CA MET A 131 -20.12 -3.25 -12.33
C MET A 131 -18.64 -2.90 -12.24
N GLU A 132 -18.30 -1.96 -11.35
CA GLU A 132 -16.94 -1.51 -11.08
C GLU A 132 -16.65 -1.66 -9.58
N PHE A 133 -15.49 -2.24 -9.26
CA PHE A 133 -15.03 -2.48 -7.90
C PHE A 133 -13.67 -1.81 -7.67
N PRO A 134 -13.27 -1.57 -6.40
CA PRO A 134 -11.92 -1.10 -6.11
C PRO A 134 -10.88 -2.03 -6.71
N ARG A 135 -9.95 -1.44 -7.47
CA ARG A 135 -8.84 -2.21 -8.04
C ARG A 135 -7.88 -2.62 -6.94
N ILE A 136 -7.51 -3.90 -6.92
CA ILE A 136 -6.48 -4.46 -6.06
C ILE A 136 -5.49 -5.19 -6.95
N CYS A 137 -4.26 -4.69 -7.04
CA CYS A 137 -3.19 -5.26 -7.86
C CYS A 137 -2.26 -6.10 -6.99
N PRO A 138 -2.25 -7.44 -7.14
CA PRO A 138 -1.30 -8.28 -6.44
C PRO A 138 0.15 -7.93 -6.84
N ALA A 139 1.03 -7.87 -5.85
CA ALA A 139 2.46 -7.68 -6.06
C ALA A 139 3.23 -8.54 -5.04
N VAL A 140 4.21 -9.30 -5.52
CA VAL A 140 5.05 -10.11 -4.65
C VAL A 140 6.20 -9.29 -4.08
N ILE A 141 6.70 -9.69 -2.91
CA ILE A 141 7.94 -9.20 -2.31
C ILE A 141 8.63 -10.35 -1.61
N THR A 142 9.92 -10.59 -1.91
CA THR A 142 10.55 -11.87 -1.57
C THR A 142 11.80 -11.70 -0.73
N LEU A 143 11.78 -12.26 0.49
CA LEU A 143 12.96 -12.48 1.31
C LEU A 143 13.76 -13.67 0.71
N ILE A 144 14.90 -13.39 0.10
CA ILE A 144 15.78 -14.42 -0.48
C ILE A 144 16.94 -14.66 0.47
N THR A 145 17.12 -15.91 0.89
CA THR A 145 18.23 -16.34 1.74
C THR A 145 19.17 -17.29 1.02
N ASP A 146 20.46 -17.31 1.39
CA ASP A 146 21.45 -18.27 0.91
C ASP A 146 21.87 -19.28 2.00
N ASN A 147 22.82 -20.17 1.66
CA ASN A 147 23.35 -21.19 2.57
C ASN A 147 24.15 -20.61 3.75
N GLU A 148 24.59 -19.36 3.67
CA GLU A 148 25.31 -18.66 4.73
C GLU A 148 24.36 -17.82 5.62
N ASN A 149 23.03 -17.99 5.42
CA ASN A 149 22.00 -17.22 6.10
C ASN A 149 22.13 -15.70 5.89
N ARG A 150 22.60 -15.28 4.72
CA ARG A 150 22.57 -13.89 4.26
C ARG A 150 21.26 -13.64 3.54
N ILE A 151 20.82 -12.38 3.45
CA ILE A 151 19.68 -11.97 2.65
C ILE A 151 20.14 -11.16 1.44
N LEU A 152 19.46 -11.36 0.31
CA LEU A 152 19.60 -10.49 -0.85
C LEU A 152 18.74 -9.24 -0.66
N LEU A 153 19.37 -8.08 -0.76
CA LEU A 153 18.66 -6.81 -0.86
C LEU A 153 19.16 -6.05 -2.09
N ALA A 154 18.27 -5.27 -2.68
CA ALA A 154 18.50 -4.50 -3.89
C ALA A 154 18.19 -3.02 -3.70
N HIS A 155 18.93 -2.16 -4.39
CA HIS A 155 18.69 -0.72 -4.48
C HIS A 155 17.98 -0.41 -5.80
N ASN A 156 16.70 -0.03 -5.71
CA ASN A 156 15.94 0.46 -6.85
C ASN A 156 16.27 1.95 -7.09
N LYS A 157 16.42 2.36 -8.33
CA LYS A 157 16.73 3.75 -8.74
C LYS A 157 15.77 4.80 -8.20
N ARG A 158 14.53 4.39 -7.87
CA ARG A 158 13.48 5.28 -7.31
C ARG A 158 13.65 5.50 -5.82
N PHE A 159 14.52 4.75 -5.15
CA PHE A 159 14.74 4.89 -3.71
C PHE A 159 15.72 6.02 -3.41
N LYS A 160 15.67 6.51 -2.17
CA LYS A 160 16.71 7.39 -1.66
C LYS A 160 18.04 6.65 -1.65
N ALA A 161 19.14 7.37 -1.89
CA ALA A 161 20.47 6.79 -1.88
C ALA A 161 20.72 5.95 -0.61
N GLY A 162 21.27 4.75 -0.82
CA GLY A 162 21.62 3.82 0.26
C GLY A 162 20.46 3.03 0.85
N VAL A 163 19.21 3.22 0.41
CA VAL A 163 18.06 2.41 0.84
C VAL A 163 17.98 1.15 -0.02
N TYR A 164 18.01 -0.01 0.63
CA TYR A 164 17.85 -1.31 -0.03
C TYR A 164 16.60 -2.02 0.47
N SER A 165 15.94 -2.75 -0.40
CA SER A 165 14.72 -3.51 -0.13
C SER A 165 14.81 -4.89 -0.77
N HIS A 166 13.81 -5.73 -0.53
CA HIS A 166 13.65 -6.99 -1.24
C HIS A 166 13.23 -6.73 -2.70
N ILE A 167 13.49 -7.72 -3.56
CA ILE A 167 12.96 -7.81 -4.93
C ILE A 167 11.43 -7.87 -4.84
N SER A 168 10.76 -7.13 -5.71
CA SER A 168 9.30 -7.04 -5.70
C SER A 168 8.76 -6.60 -7.05
N GLY A 169 7.66 -7.23 -7.48
CA GLY A 169 7.00 -6.84 -8.72
C GLY A 169 5.55 -7.26 -8.81
N PHE A 170 4.86 -6.81 -9.84
CA PHE A 170 3.45 -7.08 -10.04
C PHE A 170 3.22 -8.46 -10.65
N ASN A 171 2.14 -9.12 -10.18
CA ASN A 171 1.65 -10.32 -10.83
C ASN A 171 1.04 -9.98 -12.19
N GLU A 172 1.42 -10.73 -13.21
CA GLU A 172 0.88 -10.61 -14.56
C GLU A 172 -0.28 -11.55 -14.83
N ALA A 173 -1.07 -11.23 -15.86
CA ALA A 173 -2.23 -12.03 -16.24
C ALA A 173 -1.81 -13.42 -16.68
N GLY A 174 -2.30 -14.44 -15.97
CA GLY A 174 -2.00 -15.85 -16.23
C GLY A 174 -0.91 -16.46 -15.36
N GLU A 175 -0.20 -15.65 -14.55
CA GLU A 175 0.78 -16.14 -13.58
C GLU A 175 0.14 -16.55 -12.26
N THR A 176 0.71 -17.55 -11.62
CA THR A 176 0.61 -17.76 -10.17
C THR A 176 1.55 -16.81 -9.44
N LEU A 177 1.34 -16.60 -8.13
CA LEU A 177 2.24 -15.74 -7.35
C LEU A 177 3.65 -16.31 -7.24
N GLU A 178 3.78 -17.63 -7.20
CA GLU A 178 5.06 -18.33 -7.19
C GLU A 178 5.83 -18.16 -8.51
N GLU A 179 5.14 -18.18 -9.64
CA GLU A 179 5.73 -17.87 -10.96
C GLU A 179 6.18 -16.42 -11.04
N THR A 180 5.37 -15.48 -10.51
CA THR A 180 5.76 -14.07 -10.39
C THR A 180 7.05 -13.91 -9.57
N VAL A 181 7.18 -14.60 -8.42
CA VAL A 181 8.41 -14.57 -7.62
C VAL A 181 9.62 -14.99 -8.43
N VAL A 182 9.51 -16.10 -9.19
CA VAL A 182 10.62 -16.60 -9.99
C VAL A 182 10.97 -15.63 -11.13
N ARG A 183 9.97 -15.11 -11.84
CA ARG A 183 10.16 -14.18 -12.95
C ARG A 183 10.84 -12.89 -12.51
N GLU A 184 10.29 -12.20 -11.50
CA GLU A 184 10.82 -10.92 -11.01
C GLU A 184 12.25 -11.05 -10.51
N ILE A 185 12.59 -12.12 -9.78
CA ILE A 185 13.94 -12.37 -9.30
C ILE A 185 14.90 -12.62 -10.46
N ARG A 186 14.47 -13.36 -11.48
CA ARG A 186 15.28 -13.61 -12.66
C ARG A 186 15.49 -12.34 -13.48
N GLU A 187 14.44 -11.55 -13.68
CA GLU A 187 14.49 -10.30 -14.47
C GLU A 187 15.34 -9.25 -13.78
N GLU A 188 15.10 -8.99 -12.50
CA GLU A 188 15.76 -7.89 -11.77
C GLU A 188 17.20 -8.19 -11.35
N VAL A 189 17.53 -9.46 -11.01
CA VAL A 189 18.85 -9.80 -10.43
C VAL A 189 19.50 -11.08 -10.99
N ASN A 190 18.89 -11.74 -11.97
CA ASN A 190 19.45 -12.88 -12.73
C ASN A 190 19.87 -14.09 -11.87
N ILE A 191 19.13 -14.42 -10.84
CA ILE A 191 19.34 -15.62 -10.03
C ILE A 191 18.09 -16.52 -10.03
N GLU A 192 18.30 -17.80 -9.67
CA GLU A 192 17.23 -18.77 -9.49
C GLU A 192 16.99 -19.03 -8.00
N VAL A 193 15.74 -19.27 -7.66
CA VAL A 193 15.31 -19.56 -6.29
C VAL A 193 14.48 -20.85 -6.23
N LYS A 194 14.39 -21.39 -5.03
CA LYS A 194 13.58 -22.57 -4.69
C LYS A 194 12.93 -22.38 -3.32
N ASP A 195 12.13 -23.36 -2.90
CA ASP A 195 11.51 -23.40 -1.57
C ASP A 195 10.71 -22.12 -1.28
N ILE A 196 9.87 -21.72 -2.24
CA ILE A 196 9.04 -20.50 -2.16
C ILE A 196 7.91 -20.75 -1.17
N VAL A 197 7.83 -19.93 -0.11
CA VAL A 197 6.85 -20.06 0.97
C VAL A 197 6.20 -18.70 1.25
N TYR A 198 4.86 -18.68 1.25
CA TYR A 198 4.09 -17.50 1.68
C TYR A 198 4.33 -17.18 3.16
N ILE A 199 4.51 -15.91 3.47
CA ILE A 199 4.73 -15.44 4.85
C ILE A 199 3.56 -14.57 5.32
N LYS A 200 3.22 -13.50 4.58
CA LYS A 200 2.24 -12.51 5.01
C LYS A 200 1.80 -11.64 3.83
N SER A 201 0.62 -11.01 3.92
CA SER A 201 0.21 -9.96 2.99
C SER A 201 -0.06 -8.64 3.72
N GLN A 202 -0.01 -7.54 2.96
CA GLN A 202 -0.25 -6.18 3.44
C GLN A 202 -0.95 -5.34 2.38
N PRO A 203 -2.10 -4.69 2.72
CA PRO A 203 -2.67 -3.66 1.87
C PRO A 203 -1.68 -2.50 1.69
N TRP A 204 -1.47 -2.09 0.43
CA TRP A 204 -0.53 -1.04 0.08
C TRP A 204 -1.12 -0.16 -1.05
N PRO A 205 -2.06 0.77 -0.71
CA PRO A 205 -2.82 1.53 -1.70
C PRO A 205 -1.99 2.65 -2.35
N PHE A 206 -0.80 2.32 -2.87
CA PHE A 206 0.10 3.27 -3.54
C PHE A 206 0.60 2.67 -4.87
N PRO A 207 -0.26 2.73 -5.94
CA PRO A 207 -1.64 3.27 -5.93
C PRO A 207 -2.72 2.29 -5.42
N SER A 208 -2.59 0.97 -5.62
CA SER A 208 -3.66 0.00 -5.33
C SER A 208 -3.14 -1.42 -5.11
N SER A 209 -1.95 -1.58 -4.53
CA SER A 209 -1.31 -2.88 -4.38
C SER A 209 -1.83 -3.66 -3.16
N LEU A 210 -1.86 -4.97 -3.30
CA LEU A 210 -1.79 -5.93 -2.21
C LEU A 210 -0.40 -6.57 -2.25
N MET A 211 0.47 -6.17 -1.32
CA MET A 211 1.80 -6.77 -1.21
C MET A 211 1.69 -8.17 -0.60
N ILE A 212 2.32 -9.16 -1.23
CA ILE A 212 2.29 -10.57 -0.82
C ILE A 212 3.73 -11.01 -0.59
N GLY A 213 4.08 -11.21 0.68
CA GLY A 213 5.43 -11.54 1.14
C GLY A 213 5.72 -13.03 1.08
N PHE A 214 6.81 -13.36 0.42
CA PHE A 214 7.36 -14.72 0.33
C PHE A 214 8.75 -14.79 0.95
N LYS A 215 9.12 -15.99 1.37
CA LYS A 215 10.51 -16.40 1.58
C LYS A 215 10.89 -17.38 0.47
N ALA A 216 12.11 -17.26 -0.04
CA ALA A 216 12.68 -18.20 -0.99
C ALA A 216 14.15 -18.46 -0.66
N HIS A 217 14.67 -19.59 -1.12
CA HIS A 217 16.08 -19.93 -0.98
C HIS A 217 16.80 -19.81 -2.31
N TYR A 218 17.98 -19.17 -2.32
CA TYR A 218 18.84 -19.10 -3.49
C TYR A 218 19.19 -20.51 -3.98
N SER A 219 19.10 -20.74 -5.28
CA SER A 219 19.41 -22.01 -5.90
C SER A 219 20.67 -21.95 -6.77
N SER A 220 20.75 -20.97 -7.67
CA SER A 220 21.86 -20.83 -8.61
C SER A 220 21.85 -19.45 -9.29
N GLY A 221 22.85 -19.19 -10.11
CA GLY A 221 23.00 -17.94 -10.87
C GLY A 221 24.04 -17.02 -10.26
N THR A 222 24.27 -15.90 -10.91
CA THR A 222 25.15 -14.83 -10.44
C THR A 222 24.37 -13.54 -10.43
N ILE A 223 24.40 -12.82 -9.31
CA ILE A 223 23.72 -11.53 -9.19
C ILE A 223 24.21 -10.60 -10.30
N ASN A 224 23.27 -10.16 -11.10
CA ASN A 224 23.49 -9.20 -12.18
C ASN A 224 22.24 -8.31 -12.27
N PRO A 225 22.25 -7.14 -11.60
CA PRO A 225 21.15 -6.19 -11.68
C PRO A 225 20.81 -5.81 -13.13
N ASP A 226 19.54 -5.65 -13.45
CA ASP A 226 19.04 -5.32 -14.79
C ASP A 226 19.54 -3.94 -15.28
N GLY A 227 19.90 -3.05 -14.36
CA GLY A 227 20.33 -1.69 -14.66
C GLY A 227 19.20 -0.77 -15.13
N GLU A 228 17.97 -1.25 -15.22
CA GLU A 228 16.79 -0.46 -15.56
C GLU A 228 16.05 -0.03 -14.29
N GLU A 229 15.62 -0.97 -13.47
CA GLU A 229 14.98 -0.74 -12.18
C GLU A 229 15.96 -0.90 -11.02
N ILE A 230 16.73 -1.96 -11.01
CA ILE A 230 17.71 -2.26 -9.97
C ILE A 230 19.09 -1.77 -10.38
N GLU A 231 19.66 -0.87 -9.58
CA GLU A 231 21.01 -0.32 -9.78
C GLU A 231 22.09 -1.17 -9.11
N ASP A 232 21.78 -1.77 -7.98
CA ASP A 232 22.72 -2.59 -7.20
C ASP A 232 21.96 -3.65 -6.38
N ALA A 233 22.54 -4.84 -6.25
CA ALA A 233 22.00 -5.91 -5.43
C ALA A 233 23.12 -6.73 -4.79
N LYS A 234 23.00 -7.03 -3.50
CA LYS A 234 24.07 -7.69 -2.71
C LYS A 234 23.50 -8.60 -1.65
N TRP A 235 24.33 -9.55 -1.23
CA TRP A 235 24.11 -10.35 -0.03
C TRP A 235 24.52 -9.56 1.22
N PHE A 236 23.65 -9.55 2.22
CA PHE A 236 23.88 -8.87 3.49
C PHE A 236 23.77 -9.83 4.66
N THR A 237 24.67 -9.68 5.63
CA THR A 237 24.60 -10.33 6.94
C THR A 237 23.84 -9.43 7.91
N LYS A 238 23.45 -9.98 9.07
CA LYS A 238 22.77 -9.21 10.13
C LYS A 238 23.60 -8.02 10.64
N ASP A 239 24.91 -8.16 10.62
CA ASP A 239 25.85 -7.17 11.16
C ASP A 239 26.23 -6.08 10.15
N ASN A 240 25.85 -6.24 8.88
CA ASN A 240 26.23 -5.31 7.81
C ASN A 240 25.02 -4.95 6.92
N LEU A 241 23.91 -4.61 7.56
CA LEU A 241 22.70 -4.19 6.84
C LEU A 241 22.84 -2.73 6.34
N PRO A 242 22.32 -2.41 5.12
CA PRO A 242 22.27 -1.07 4.59
C PRO A 242 21.17 -0.23 5.27
N THR A 243 20.90 0.96 4.76
CA THR A 243 19.68 1.68 5.15
C THR A 243 18.45 0.89 4.69
N LEU A 244 17.58 0.59 5.64
CA LEU A 244 16.41 -0.27 5.44
C LEU A 244 15.14 0.54 5.11
N PRO A 245 14.13 -0.11 4.53
CA PRO A 245 12.81 0.50 4.33
C PRO A 245 12.18 0.95 5.65
N ALA A 246 11.22 1.87 5.54
CA ALA A 246 10.51 2.41 6.69
C ALA A 246 9.82 1.32 7.51
N GLU A 247 9.76 1.51 8.83
CA GLU A 247 8.99 0.66 9.72
C GLU A 247 7.53 0.56 9.26
N GLY A 248 6.91 -0.59 9.52
CA GLY A 248 5.53 -0.87 9.10
C GLY A 248 5.37 -1.35 7.67
N SER A 249 6.39 -1.25 6.81
CA SER A 249 6.36 -1.87 5.49
C SER A 249 6.56 -3.39 5.57
N LEU A 250 5.98 -4.13 4.63
CA LEU A 250 6.16 -5.58 4.56
C LEU A 250 7.64 -5.96 4.36
N SER A 251 8.39 -5.19 3.57
CA SER A 251 9.84 -5.40 3.44
C SER A 251 10.54 -5.32 4.79
N ARG A 252 10.27 -4.28 5.58
CA ARG A 252 10.86 -4.13 6.91
C ARG A 252 10.43 -5.26 7.87
N TYR A 253 9.17 -5.68 7.80
CA TYR A 253 8.66 -6.81 8.56
C TYR A 253 9.44 -8.10 8.25
N LEU A 254 9.67 -8.41 6.98
CA LEU A 254 10.43 -9.61 6.57
C LEU A 254 11.87 -9.55 7.08
N ILE A 255 12.56 -8.40 6.97
CA ILE A 255 13.92 -8.20 7.47
C ILE A 255 13.98 -8.39 9.00
N ASN A 256 13.07 -7.76 9.73
CA ASN A 256 13.05 -7.85 11.19
C ASN A 256 12.82 -9.29 11.68
N ASN A 257 11.94 -10.05 11.00
CA ASN A 257 11.68 -11.45 11.34
C ASN A 257 12.89 -12.35 11.01
N TRP A 258 13.60 -12.11 9.91
CA TRP A 258 14.85 -12.80 9.61
C TRP A 258 15.95 -12.48 10.65
N ILE A 259 16.13 -11.22 11.05
CA ILE A 259 17.07 -10.83 12.10
C ILE A 259 16.79 -11.61 13.39
N ASN A 260 15.51 -11.72 13.76
CA ASN A 260 15.06 -12.38 14.97
C ASN A 260 14.92 -13.91 14.84
N GLN A 261 15.27 -14.49 13.69
CA GLN A 261 15.20 -15.94 13.39
C GLN A 261 13.77 -16.52 13.55
N ILE A 262 12.76 -15.74 13.21
CA ILE A 262 11.35 -16.15 13.27
C ILE A 262 10.92 -16.83 11.96
N ILE A 263 11.53 -16.42 10.82
CA ILE A 263 11.27 -16.96 9.47
C ILE A 263 12.57 -17.30 8.76
#